data_de3faa3e4974d9c155d7e156ba2d00d1
#
_entry.id   de3faa3e4974d9c155d7e156ba2d00d1
#
_cell.length_a   1.000
_cell.length_b   1.000
_cell.length_c   1.000
_cell.angle_alpha   90.00
_cell.angle_beta   90.00
_cell.angle_gamma   90.00
#
_symmetry.space_group_name_H-M   'P 1'
#
loop_
_entity.id
_entity.type
_entity.pdbx_description
1 polymer ?
#
loop_
_entity_poly.entity_id
_entity_poly.type
_entity_poly.pdbx_seq_one_letter_code
_entity_poly.pdbx_strand_id
1 'polypeptide(L)'
;MCEINNMEKFEPNNAVKSNAHINSIEEYNEIYKHSIDNPEKFWSEQAERISWFKKWDKTWEWNFNKAEVKWFEGAKLNASYNCIDRHVNGGYGDKPALIWEGNDSSENKTYTYNDLLEEVQLAANALKNLGIVKGDRVCIYM
;
A
#
# COMPACT_ATOMS: atom_id res chain seq x y z
N MET A 1 16.22 18.61 -29.20
CA MET A 1 15.34 18.95 -28.07
C MET A 1 13.93 19.06 -28.64
N CYS A 2 13.07 18.07 -28.39
CA CYS A 2 11.66 18.18 -28.79
C CYS A 2 10.99 19.18 -27.85
N GLU A 3 10.49 20.26 -28.45
CA GLU A 3 9.66 21.24 -27.75
C GLU A 3 8.30 20.58 -27.39
N ILE A 4 8.12 20.19 -26.11
CA ILE A 4 6.83 19.72 -25.56
C ILE A 4 5.97 20.96 -25.20
N ASN A 5 5.95 21.98 -26.02
CA ASN A 5 5.35 23.27 -25.66
C ASN A 5 3.87 23.42 -26.04
N ASN A 6 3.18 22.36 -26.46
CA ASN A 6 1.76 22.48 -26.87
C ASN A 6 0.88 21.31 -26.41
N MET A 7 1.10 20.80 -25.19
CA MET A 7 0.12 19.88 -24.60
C MET A 7 -1.07 20.69 -24.07
N GLU A 8 -2.24 20.35 -24.56
CA GLU A 8 -3.50 20.89 -24.06
C GLU A 8 -3.67 20.52 -22.59
N LYS A 9 -3.91 21.52 -21.73
CA LYS A 9 -4.11 21.31 -20.29
C LYS A 9 -5.61 21.27 -20.01
N PHE A 10 -6.04 20.21 -19.37
CA PHE A 10 -7.44 20.06 -18.93
C PHE A 10 -7.49 20.22 -17.40
N GLU A 11 -8.34 21.12 -16.95
CA GLU A 11 -8.59 21.29 -15.51
C GLU A 11 -9.43 20.12 -15.00
N PRO A 12 -9.10 19.58 -13.80
CA PRO A 12 -9.86 18.51 -13.21
C PRO A 12 -11.27 19.00 -12.81
N ASN A 13 -12.23 18.09 -12.82
CA ASN A 13 -13.58 18.39 -12.35
C ASN A 13 -13.56 18.86 -10.89
N ASN A 14 -14.32 19.91 -10.58
CA ASN A 14 -14.37 20.49 -9.24
C ASN A 14 -14.75 19.48 -8.14
N ALA A 15 -15.65 18.54 -8.42
CA ALA A 15 -16.04 17.50 -7.46
C ALA A 15 -14.88 16.54 -7.14
N VAL A 16 -13.99 16.28 -8.10
CA VAL A 16 -12.78 15.48 -7.89
C VAL A 16 -11.75 16.30 -7.13
N LYS A 17 -11.51 17.56 -7.56
CA LYS A 17 -10.53 18.45 -6.96
C LYS A 17 -10.82 18.72 -5.48
N SER A 18 -12.07 18.97 -5.11
CA SER A 18 -12.47 19.27 -3.72
C SER A 18 -12.31 18.09 -2.75
N ASN A 19 -12.30 16.86 -3.28
CA ASN A 19 -12.15 15.64 -2.48
C ASN A 19 -10.76 15.01 -2.60
N ALA A 20 -9.85 15.60 -3.38
CA ALA A 20 -8.49 15.11 -3.54
C ALA A 20 -7.64 15.40 -2.28
N HIS A 21 -6.72 14.48 -1.95
CA HIS A 21 -5.75 14.68 -0.86
C HIS A 21 -4.73 15.78 -1.17
N ILE A 22 -4.46 16.02 -2.45
CA ILE A 22 -3.62 17.10 -2.98
C ILE A 22 -4.47 17.79 -4.03
N ASN A 23 -4.80 19.06 -3.85
CA ASN A 23 -5.77 19.77 -4.69
C ASN A 23 -5.20 20.97 -5.46
N SER A 24 -3.91 21.21 -5.38
CA SER A 24 -3.20 22.19 -6.19
C SER A 24 -1.81 21.73 -6.61
N ILE A 25 -1.28 22.32 -7.67
CA ILE A 25 0.08 22.05 -8.13
C ILE A 25 1.13 22.63 -7.16
N GLU A 26 0.78 23.72 -6.49
CA GLU A 26 1.61 24.36 -5.48
C GLU A 26 1.83 23.41 -4.29
N GLU A 27 0.74 22.83 -3.75
CA GLU A 27 0.79 21.83 -2.68
C GLU A 27 1.60 20.60 -3.10
N TYR A 28 1.39 20.10 -4.32
CA TYR A 28 2.20 19.00 -4.86
C TYR A 28 3.69 19.34 -4.87
N ASN A 29 4.05 20.53 -5.36
CA ASN A 29 5.45 20.97 -5.47
C ASN A 29 6.10 21.14 -4.09
N GLU A 30 5.36 21.60 -3.07
CA GLU A 30 5.83 21.69 -1.68
C GLU A 30 6.12 20.30 -1.11
N ILE A 31 5.20 19.36 -1.27
CA ILE A 31 5.35 17.97 -0.83
C ILE A 31 6.53 17.31 -1.54
N TYR A 32 6.62 17.49 -2.87
CA TYR A 32 7.72 16.96 -3.67
C TYR A 32 9.07 17.54 -3.21
N LYS A 33 9.13 18.87 -3.04
CA LYS A 33 10.35 19.53 -2.54
C LYS A 33 10.76 18.98 -1.17
N HIS A 34 9.81 18.80 -0.25
CA HIS A 34 10.07 18.22 1.05
C HIS A 34 10.63 16.78 0.95
N SER A 35 10.11 15.98 0.02
CA SER A 35 10.59 14.60 -0.20
C SER A 35 12.04 14.53 -0.71
N ILE A 36 12.51 15.57 -1.41
CA ILE A 36 13.86 15.66 -1.94
C ILE A 36 14.83 16.28 -0.92
N ASP A 37 14.41 17.38 -0.29
CA ASP A 37 15.28 18.15 0.62
C ASP A 37 15.45 17.44 1.99
N ASN A 38 14.44 16.71 2.44
CA ASN A 38 14.40 16.04 3.75
C ASN A 38 13.86 14.60 3.65
N PRO A 39 14.47 13.71 2.86
CA PRO A 39 13.90 12.40 2.55
C PRO A 39 13.68 11.53 3.79
N GLU A 40 14.59 11.54 4.76
CA GLU A 40 14.45 10.74 5.97
C GLU A 40 13.21 11.15 6.78
N LYS A 41 13.03 12.45 6.99
CA LYS A 41 11.86 12.99 7.69
C LYS A 41 10.58 12.72 6.92
N PHE A 42 10.58 13.00 5.62
CA PHE A 42 9.43 12.78 4.75
C PHE A 42 8.94 11.33 4.79
N TRP A 43 9.85 10.37 4.59
CA TRP A 43 9.47 8.96 4.57
C TRP A 43 9.11 8.42 5.95
N SER A 44 9.68 8.96 7.04
CA SER A 44 9.24 8.67 8.40
C SER A 44 7.79 9.10 8.62
N GLU A 45 7.42 10.30 8.19
CA GLU A 45 6.06 10.84 8.28
C GLU A 45 5.08 10.00 7.44
N GLN A 46 5.45 9.65 6.20
CA GLN A 46 4.61 8.79 5.35
C GLN A 46 4.41 7.40 5.93
N ALA A 47 5.41 6.85 6.60
CA ALA A 47 5.36 5.53 7.21
C ALA A 47 4.41 5.44 8.41
N GLU A 48 4.05 6.57 9.06
CA GLU A 48 3.04 6.60 10.13
C GLU A 48 1.62 6.21 9.64
N ARG A 49 1.38 6.20 8.34
CA ARG A 49 0.11 5.73 7.73
C ARG A 49 -0.07 4.21 7.81
N ILE A 50 1.00 3.49 8.14
CA ILE A 50 1.05 2.03 8.23
C ILE A 50 1.11 1.62 9.71
N SER A 51 0.46 0.50 10.05
CA SER A 51 0.52 -0.07 11.40
C SER A 51 1.77 -0.92 11.56
N TRP A 52 2.64 -0.52 12.46
CA TRP A 52 3.89 -1.21 12.79
C TRP A 52 3.75 -1.97 14.11
N PHE A 53 4.24 -3.20 14.17
CA PHE A 53 4.38 -3.94 15.42
C PHE A 53 5.62 -3.48 16.22
N LYS A 54 6.66 -3.07 15.51
CA LYS A 54 7.83 -2.35 16.02
C LYS A 54 8.20 -1.27 15.01
N LYS A 55 8.33 -0.02 15.45
CA LYS A 55 8.83 1.06 14.62
C LYS A 55 10.32 0.84 14.33
N TRP A 56 10.83 1.54 13.35
CA TRP A 56 12.20 1.47 12.87
C TRP A 56 13.18 2.20 13.80
N ASP A 57 14.41 1.75 13.77
CA ASP A 57 15.52 2.41 14.43
C ASP A 57 16.16 3.45 13.49
N LYS A 58 16.13 3.20 12.18
CA LYS A 58 16.59 4.09 11.11
C LYS A 58 15.66 4.00 9.90
N THR A 59 15.26 5.15 9.35
CA THR A 59 14.29 5.22 8.25
C THR A 59 14.87 4.66 6.95
N TRP A 60 16.06 5.13 6.56
CA TRP A 60 16.74 4.64 5.37
C TRP A 60 18.25 4.75 5.48
N GLU A 61 18.93 3.89 4.77
CA GLU A 61 20.35 3.93 4.52
C GLU A 61 20.61 3.46 3.11
N TRP A 62 21.48 4.16 2.37
CA TRP A 62 21.85 3.74 1.04
C TRP A 62 23.30 4.02 0.73
N ASN A 63 23.90 3.18 -0.10
CA ASN A 63 25.24 3.36 -0.63
C ASN A 63 25.24 2.95 -2.09
N PHE A 64 25.30 3.93 -2.98
CA PHE A 64 25.26 3.68 -4.43
C PHE A 64 26.43 2.79 -4.90
N ASN A 65 27.64 3.03 -4.39
CA ASN A 65 28.85 2.30 -4.80
C ASN A 65 28.81 0.83 -4.41
N LYS A 66 28.09 0.48 -3.35
CA LYS A 66 27.93 -0.89 -2.88
C LYS A 66 26.62 -1.53 -3.34
N ALA A 67 25.79 -0.80 -4.08
CA ALA A 67 24.44 -1.21 -4.45
C ALA A 67 23.59 -1.63 -3.23
N GLU A 68 23.78 -0.97 -2.09
CA GLU A 68 23.07 -1.26 -0.84
C GLU A 68 21.98 -0.22 -0.61
N VAL A 69 20.78 -0.69 -0.30
CA VAL A 69 19.69 0.14 0.20
C VAL A 69 18.96 -0.59 1.31
N LYS A 70 18.68 0.11 2.41
CA LYS A 70 17.91 -0.41 3.54
C LYS A 70 16.83 0.60 3.91
N TRP A 71 15.63 0.10 4.10
CA TRP A 71 14.49 0.89 4.53
C TRP A 71 13.96 0.36 5.86
N PHE A 72 13.59 1.29 6.75
CA PHE A 72 12.95 1.00 8.03
C PHE A 72 13.67 -0.09 8.83
N GLU A 73 14.97 0.07 8.99
CA GLU A 73 15.82 -0.93 9.65
C GLU A 73 15.34 -1.20 11.08
N GLY A 74 15.28 -2.48 11.45
CA GLY A 74 14.78 -2.92 12.75
C GLY A 74 13.27 -2.94 12.91
N ALA A 75 12.52 -2.42 11.94
CA ALA A 75 11.05 -2.41 12.00
C ALA A 75 10.43 -3.80 11.83
N LYS A 76 9.21 -3.94 12.34
CA LYS A 76 8.38 -5.14 12.15
C LYS A 76 6.96 -4.77 11.82
N LEU A 77 6.43 -5.35 10.77
CA LEU A 77 5.04 -5.22 10.35
C LEU A 77 4.52 -6.53 9.77
N ASN A 78 3.22 -6.61 9.58
CA ASN A 78 2.57 -7.65 8.79
C ASN A 78 1.76 -6.96 7.70
N ALA A 79 2.01 -7.31 6.43
CA ALA A 79 1.30 -6.76 5.28
C ALA A 79 -0.18 -7.15 5.30
N SER A 80 -0.49 -8.43 5.60
CA SER A 80 -1.87 -8.91 5.71
C SER A 80 -2.65 -8.13 6.77
N TYR A 81 -2.05 -7.93 7.97
CA TYR A 81 -2.65 -7.10 9.02
C TYR A 81 -2.98 -5.69 8.53
N ASN A 82 -2.06 -5.06 7.82
CA ASN A 82 -2.27 -3.72 7.29
C ASN A 82 -3.34 -3.64 6.20
N CYS A 83 -3.49 -4.70 5.42
CA CYS A 83 -4.47 -4.75 4.33
C CYS A 83 -5.86 -5.17 4.79
N ILE A 84 -5.99 -5.96 5.86
CA ILE A 84 -7.24 -6.63 6.23
C ILE A 84 -7.59 -6.35 7.70
N ASP A 85 -6.82 -6.91 8.64
CA ASP A 85 -7.17 -6.93 10.06
C ASP A 85 -7.42 -5.55 10.64
N ARG A 86 -6.57 -4.56 10.32
CA ARG A 86 -6.74 -3.20 10.84
C ARG A 86 -8.04 -2.54 10.37
N HIS A 87 -8.56 -2.93 9.20
CA HIS A 87 -9.82 -2.41 8.68
C HIS A 87 -11.01 -3.04 9.39
N VAL A 88 -10.96 -4.34 9.64
CA VAL A 88 -11.96 -5.04 10.47
C VAL A 88 -11.97 -4.42 11.87
N ASN A 89 -10.81 -4.30 12.51
CA ASN A 89 -10.66 -3.69 13.84
C ASN A 89 -11.10 -2.22 13.89
N GLY A 90 -11.00 -1.51 12.76
CA GLY A 90 -11.44 -0.12 12.58
C GLY A 90 -12.94 0.04 12.30
N GLY A 91 -13.74 -1.06 12.34
CA GLY A 91 -15.19 -1.03 12.13
C GLY A 91 -15.60 -1.05 10.65
N TYR A 92 -14.70 -1.42 9.74
CA TYR A 92 -14.99 -1.52 8.31
C TYR A 92 -15.22 -2.98 7.85
N GLY A 93 -15.43 -3.90 8.78
CA GLY A 93 -15.58 -5.33 8.51
C GLY A 93 -16.62 -5.68 7.45
N ASP A 94 -17.77 -5.00 7.46
CA ASP A 94 -18.88 -5.24 6.53
C ASP A 94 -18.77 -4.48 5.20
N LYS A 95 -17.72 -3.67 5.01
CA LYS A 95 -17.51 -3.00 3.72
C LYS A 95 -16.93 -3.96 2.68
N PRO A 96 -17.33 -3.81 1.40
CA PRO A 96 -16.69 -4.54 0.31
C PRO A 96 -15.17 -4.32 0.30
N ALA A 97 -14.42 -5.42 0.35
CA ALA A 97 -12.96 -5.42 0.27
C ALA A 97 -12.48 -5.87 -1.10
N LEU A 98 -13.18 -6.83 -1.72
CA LEU A 98 -12.87 -7.38 -3.02
C LEU A 98 -14.15 -7.60 -3.80
N ILE A 99 -14.20 -7.12 -5.04
CA ILE A 99 -15.28 -7.39 -5.98
C ILE A 99 -14.64 -8.16 -7.13
N TRP A 100 -15.03 -9.42 -7.28
CA TRP A 100 -14.64 -10.26 -8.40
C TRP A 100 -15.75 -10.28 -9.45
N GLU A 101 -15.38 -10.09 -10.70
CA GLU A 101 -16.27 -10.07 -11.83
C GLU A 101 -15.85 -11.14 -12.83
N GLY A 102 -16.70 -12.13 -13.05
CA GLY A 102 -16.46 -13.21 -13.97
C GLY A 102 -16.77 -12.83 -15.42
N ASN A 103 -16.51 -13.73 -16.35
CA ASN A 103 -16.90 -13.56 -17.75
C ASN A 103 -18.43 -13.54 -17.93
N ASP A 104 -19.15 -14.25 -17.08
CA ASP A 104 -20.60 -14.20 -16.99
C ASP A 104 -21.00 -13.36 -15.79
N SER A 105 -21.95 -12.44 -15.97
CA SER A 105 -22.43 -11.55 -14.89
C SER A 105 -23.07 -12.29 -13.71
N SER A 106 -23.49 -13.54 -13.91
CA SER A 106 -24.01 -14.41 -12.84
C SER A 106 -22.90 -14.97 -11.91
N GLU A 107 -21.64 -14.87 -12.33
CA GLU A 107 -20.48 -15.38 -11.57
C GLU A 107 -19.85 -14.33 -10.66
N ASN A 108 -20.40 -13.11 -10.61
CA ASN A 108 -19.84 -12.03 -9.79
C ASN A 108 -19.88 -12.36 -8.30
N LYS A 109 -18.82 -12.04 -7.58
CA LYS A 109 -18.71 -12.26 -6.14
C LYS A 109 -18.12 -11.06 -5.42
N THR A 110 -18.75 -10.66 -4.34
CA THR A 110 -18.24 -9.62 -3.45
C THR A 110 -17.82 -10.24 -2.12
N TYR A 111 -16.62 -9.91 -1.67
CA TYR A 111 -16.11 -10.25 -0.34
C TYR A 111 -16.04 -9.00 0.51
N THR A 112 -16.58 -9.04 1.71
CA THR A 112 -16.33 -8.03 2.73
C THR A 112 -14.94 -8.18 3.35
N TYR A 113 -14.51 -7.21 4.17
CA TYR A 113 -13.27 -7.38 4.93
C TYR A 113 -13.34 -8.52 5.94
N ASN A 114 -14.51 -8.80 6.51
CA ASN A 114 -14.72 -9.96 7.39
C ASN A 114 -14.55 -11.27 6.62
N ASP A 115 -15.20 -11.41 5.47
CA ASP A 115 -15.08 -12.61 4.63
C ASP A 115 -13.62 -12.83 4.19
N LEU A 116 -12.95 -11.76 3.77
CA LEU A 116 -11.56 -11.82 3.33
C LEU A 116 -10.61 -12.20 4.47
N LEU A 117 -10.87 -11.72 5.70
CA LEU A 117 -10.10 -12.09 6.88
C LEU A 117 -10.22 -13.60 7.15
N GLU A 118 -11.42 -14.14 7.10
CA GLU A 118 -11.68 -15.58 7.32
C GLU A 118 -10.94 -16.42 6.27
N GLU A 119 -11.11 -16.12 4.98
CA GLU A 119 -10.46 -16.82 3.87
C GLU A 119 -8.92 -16.78 3.97
N VAL A 120 -8.34 -15.65 4.32
CA VAL A 120 -6.89 -15.50 4.49
C VAL A 120 -6.39 -16.32 5.68
N GLN A 121 -7.15 -16.38 6.79
CA GLN A 121 -6.80 -17.20 7.94
C GLN A 121 -6.85 -18.71 7.61
N LEU A 122 -7.87 -19.14 6.86
CA LEU A 122 -7.99 -20.53 6.39
C LEU A 122 -6.83 -20.90 5.48
N ALA A 123 -6.49 -20.05 4.49
CA ALA A 123 -5.35 -20.25 3.61
C ALA A 123 -4.02 -20.31 4.39
N ALA A 124 -3.81 -19.41 5.34
CA ALA A 124 -2.61 -19.40 6.17
C ALA A 124 -2.47 -20.68 7.01
N ASN A 125 -3.58 -21.20 7.57
CA ASN A 125 -3.58 -22.44 8.32
C ASN A 125 -3.32 -23.66 7.40
N ALA A 126 -3.86 -23.67 6.19
CA ALA A 126 -3.58 -24.71 5.21
C ALA A 126 -2.09 -24.75 4.86
N LEU A 127 -1.45 -23.59 4.60
CA LEU A 127 -0.01 -23.51 4.35
C LEU A 127 0.82 -24.02 5.53
N LYS A 128 0.45 -23.65 6.77
CA LYS A 128 1.11 -24.18 7.98
C LYS A 128 0.98 -25.71 8.10
N ASN A 129 -0.19 -26.26 7.80
CA ASN A 129 -0.41 -27.69 7.83
C ASN A 129 0.41 -28.46 6.77
N LEU A 130 0.73 -27.79 5.65
CA LEU A 130 1.65 -28.29 4.63
C LEU A 130 3.14 -28.17 5.03
N GLY A 131 3.42 -27.61 6.22
CA GLY A 131 4.78 -27.47 6.75
C GLY A 131 5.53 -26.22 6.24
N ILE A 132 4.83 -25.28 5.61
CA ILE A 132 5.44 -24.03 5.13
C ILE A 132 5.88 -23.18 6.34
N VAL A 133 7.14 -22.73 6.30
CA VAL A 133 7.75 -21.92 7.34
C VAL A 133 8.40 -20.66 6.76
N LYS A 134 8.84 -19.76 7.63
CA LYS A 134 9.52 -18.53 7.23
C LYS A 134 10.75 -18.82 6.36
N GLY A 135 10.79 -18.22 5.18
CA GLY A 135 11.86 -18.39 4.21
C GLY A 135 11.54 -19.33 3.05
N ASP A 136 10.46 -20.10 3.16
CA ASP A 136 9.99 -20.93 2.06
C ASP A 136 9.46 -20.10 0.90
N ARG A 137 9.51 -20.66 -0.28
CA ARG A 137 9.02 -20.05 -1.52
C ARG A 137 7.73 -20.73 -1.92
N VAL A 138 6.67 -19.95 -2.03
CA VAL A 138 5.36 -20.38 -2.52
C VAL A 138 5.15 -19.82 -3.92
N CYS A 139 4.87 -20.67 -4.89
CA CYS A 139 4.56 -20.26 -6.27
C CYS A 139 3.05 -20.32 -6.47
N ILE A 140 2.46 -19.24 -7.01
CA ILE A 140 1.07 -19.18 -7.41
C ILE A 140 1.03 -19.22 -8.93
N TYR A 141 0.29 -20.19 -9.48
CA TYR A 141 0.07 -20.32 -10.92
C TYR A 141 -1.44 -20.26 -11.19
N MET A 142 -1.86 -19.15 -11.86
CA MET A 142 -3.26 -18.87 -12.21
C MET A 142 -3.36 -18.42 -13.67
#